data_0a00fe6776894354fac1571ec46aaea4
#
_entry.id   0a00fe6776894354fac1571ec46aaea4
#
_cell.length_a   1.000
_cell.length_b   1.000
_cell.length_c   1.000
_cell.angle_alpha   90.00
_cell.angle_beta   90.00
_cell.angle_gamma   90.00
#
_symmetry.space_group_name_H-M   'P 1'
#
loop_
_entity.id
_entity.type
_entity.pdbx_description
1 polymer ?
#
loop_
_entity_poly.entity_id
_entity_poly.type
_entity_poly.pdbx_seq_one_letter_code
_entity_poly.pdbx_strand_id
1 'polypeptide(L)'
;MLSKRIKNIIKKLMVSTILFFTLLLPIKVSAGKILLDLCHNDTYTETIRDNGAYSSCGKYNERELMNNITLKVKDKLDALGYDTMITRDMEEAMSIEERVYLANSIEDLDLYISLHANSSANTATGTEGYAINSWSFTNSICKDISKQFDIPYRKTVASPYYNASINGSSSLLEIAFMNNEKDLDILINHQEEVADIIVKNIQEYYPLENKEEIKVINTDLGSFEVKVSYY
;
A
#
# COMPACT_ATOMS: atom_id res chain seq x y z
N MET A 1 38.11 -12.83 44.85
CA MET A 1 37.80 -11.44 44.43
C MET A 1 38.28 -11.22 43.01
N LEU A 2 37.41 -10.92 42.07
CA LEU A 2 37.78 -10.58 40.68
C LEU A 2 38.59 -9.25 40.67
N SER A 3 39.70 -9.23 39.92
CA SER A 3 40.55 -8.05 39.84
C SER A 3 39.79 -6.86 39.23
N LYS A 4 40.16 -5.63 39.62
CA LYS A 4 39.57 -4.39 39.13
C LYS A 4 39.56 -4.32 37.58
N ARG A 5 40.58 -4.94 36.94
CA ARG A 5 40.75 -5.03 35.50
C ARG A 5 39.70 -5.96 34.84
N ILE A 6 39.40 -7.10 35.47
CA ILE A 6 38.39 -8.07 34.97
C ILE A 6 36.98 -7.48 35.11
N LYS A 7 36.68 -6.79 36.21
CA LYS A 7 35.41 -6.08 36.41
C LYS A 7 35.17 -5.02 35.35
N ASN A 8 36.22 -4.28 34.94
CA ASN A 8 36.12 -3.27 33.88
C ASN A 8 35.93 -3.88 32.50
N ILE A 9 36.56 -5.04 32.22
CA ILE A 9 36.36 -5.76 30.95
C ILE A 9 34.91 -6.30 30.84
N ILE A 10 34.39 -6.89 31.93
CA ILE A 10 33.01 -7.38 31.98
C ILE A 10 32.02 -6.21 31.78
N LYS A 11 32.28 -5.07 32.44
CA LYS A 11 31.43 -3.88 32.31
C LYS A 11 31.43 -3.33 30.88
N LYS A 12 32.59 -3.30 30.22
CA LYS A 12 32.71 -2.91 28.77
C LYS A 12 32.01 -3.88 27.85
N LEU A 13 32.13 -5.20 28.08
CA LEU A 13 31.43 -6.22 27.31
C LEU A 13 29.91 -6.13 27.50
N MET A 14 29.41 -5.95 28.71
CA MET A 14 27.99 -5.79 28.99
C MET A 14 27.39 -4.53 28.32
N VAL A 15 28.10 -3.39 28.39
CA VAL A 15 27.68 -2.14 27.72
C VAL A 15 27.66 -2.33 26.19
N SER A 16 28.67 -3.00 25.64
CA SER A 16 28.71 -3.30 24.20
C SER A 16 27.56 -4.23 23.75
N THR A 17 27.21 -5.21 24.61
CA THR A 17 26.11 -6.16 24.30
C THR A 17 24.73 -5.48 24.42
N ILE A 18 24.55 -4.59 25.41
CA ILE A 18 23.31 -3.82 25.57
C ILE A 18 23.16 -2.83 24.39
N LEU A 19 24.24 -2.16 23.98
CA LEU A 19 24.24 -1.25 22.84
C LEU A 19 23.88 -1.98 21.53
N PHE A 20 24.42 -3.20 21.34
CA PHE A 20 24.10 -4.02 20.17
C PHE A 20 22.64 -4.51 20.16
N PHE A 21 22.08 -4.82 21.33
CA PHE A 21 20.70 -5.27 21.44
C PHE A 21 19.67 -4.12 21.28
N THR A 22 19.99 -2.91 21.73
CA THR A 22 19.10 -1.74 21.54
C THR A 22 19.10 -1.20 20.12
N LEU A 23 20.16 -1.46 19.33
CA LEU A 23 20.25 -1.10 17.91
C LEU A 23 19.43 -2.04 17.00
N LEU A 24 18.97 -3.19 17.51
CA LEU A 24 18.18 -4.17 16.77
C LEU A 24 16.66 -4.04 16.97
N LEU A 25 16.20 -3.08 17.75
CA LEU A 25 14.75 -2.85 17.83
C LEU A 25 14.30 -2.10 16.58
N PRO A 26 13.37 -2.67 15.81
CA PRO A 26 12.79 -1.95 14.67
C PRO A 26 12.03 -0.74 15.22
N ILE A 27 12.61 0.44 15.06
CA ILE A 27 11.89 1.68 15.32
C ILE A 27 11.09 1.95 14.05
N LYS A 28 9.75 1.89 14.15
CA LYS A 28 8.87 2.32 13.07
C LYS A 28 9.22 3.77 12.72
N VAL A 29 9.81 3.97 11.56
CA VAL A 29 9.91 5.28 10.94
C VAL A 29 8.51 5.56 10.39
N SER A 30 8.00 6.77 10.62
CA SER A 30 6.80 7.22 9.93
C SER A 30 7.13 7.33 8.45
N ALA A 31 6.92 6.26 7.74
CA ALA A 31 6.77 6.30 6.30
C ALA A 31 5.45 7.00 5.99
N GLY A 32 5.36 7.57 4.81
CA GLY A 32 4.16 8.19 4.35
C GLY A 32 2.91 7.34 4.59
N LYS A 33 1.81 7.97 4.96
CA LYS A 33 0.54 7.30 5.24
C LYS A 33 -0.13 6.93 3.92
N ILE A 34 -0.45 5.66 3.76
CA ILE A 34 -1.12 5.14 2.57
C ILE A 34 -2.49 4.57 2.97
N LEU A 35 -3.54 5.12 2.39
CA LEU A 35 -4.89 4.59 2.55
C LEU A 35 -5.25 3.71 1.35
N LEU A 36 -5.44 2.43 1.60
CA LEU A 36 -5.87 1.44 0.63
C LEU A 36 -7.39 1.29 0.70
N ASP A 37 -8.06 1.53 -0.41
CA ASP A 37 -9.50 1.44 -0.47
C ASP A 37 -9.96 0.02 -0.82
N LEU A 38 -10.75 -0.58 0.07
CA LEU A 38 -11.50 -1.79 -0.26
C LEU A 38 -12.73 -1.38 -1.06
N CYS A 39 -12.62 -1.46 -2.39
CA CYS A 39 -13.62 -0.97 -3.32
C CYS A 39 -15.00 -1.62 -3.16
N HIS A 40 -16.04 -0.97 -3.66
CA HIS A 40 -17.43 -1.44 -3.61
C HIS A 40 -17.96 -1.66 -2.19
N ASN A 41 -19.00 -2.48 -2.03
CA ASN A 41 -19.72 -2.76 -0.80
C ASN A 41 -20.54 -1.59 -0.24
N ASP A 42 -20.96 -0.67 -1.10
CA ASP A 42 -21.98 0.31 -0.76
C ASP A 42 -23.31 -0.40 -0.49
N THR A 43 -24.07 0.13 0.45
CA THR A 43 -25.37 -0.44 0.76
C THR A 43 -26.44 0.30 -0.02
N TYR A 44 -26.99 -0.30 -1.07
CA TYR A 44 -28.15 0.25 -1.77
C TYR A 44 -29.48 0.04 -1.01
N THR A 45 -29.55 -1.08 -0.28
CA THR A 45 -30.64 -1.41 0.65
C THR A 45 -30.07 -2.27 1.77
N GLU A 46 -30.86 -2.57 2.81
CA GLU A 46 -30.45 -3.46 3.91
C GLU A 46 -29.97 -4.87 3.45
N THR A 47 -30.32 -5.25 2.22
CA THR A 47 -30.06 -6.60 1.70
C THR A 47 -29.24 -6.63 0.39
N ILE A 48 -29.06 -5.51 -0.30
CA ILE A 48 -28.38 -5.45 -1.58
C ILE A 48 -27.12 -4.63 -1.41
N ARG A 49 -25.98 -5.29 -1.60
CA ARG A 49 -24.65 -4.68 -1.58
C ARG A 49 -24.09 -4.54 -2.97
N ASP A 50 -23.33 -3.49 -3.19
CA ASP A 50 -22.55 -3.31 -4.41
C ASP A 50 -21.39 -4.30 -4.47
N ASN A 51 -21.41 -5.18 -5.46
CA ASN A 51 -20.32 -6.13 -5.72
C ASN A 51 -19.45 -5.72 -6.92
N GLY A 52 -19.70 -4.55 -7.51
CA GLY A 52 -19.04 -4.14 -8.75
C GLY A 52 -19.45 -5.00 -9.94
N ALA A 53 -18.58 -5.06 -10.93
CA ALA A 53 -18.79 -5.87 -12.13
C ALA A 53 -18.71 -7.38 -11.84
N TYR A 54 -19.39 -8.15 -12.69
CA TYR A 54 -19.30 -9.62 -12.68
C TYR A 54 -18.57 -10.13 -13.93
N SER A 55 -17.86 -11.24 -13.77
CA SER A 55 -17.33 -12.00 -14.89
C SER A 55 -18.45 -12.49 -15.82
N SER A 56 -18.15 -12.73 -17.11
CA SER A 56 -19.14 -13.21 -18.10
C SER A 56 -19.83 -14.52 -17.68
N CYS A 57 -19.17 -15.36 -16.90
CA CYS A 57 -19.77 -16.59 -16.35
C CYS A 57 -20.57 -16.35 -15.05
N GLY A 58 -20.59 -15.12 -14.50
CA GLY A 58 -21.30 -14.76 -13.28
C GLY A 58 -20.69 -15.33 -11.98
N LYS A 59 -19.55 -16.02 -12.06
CA LYS A 59 -18.95 -16.72 -10.92
C LYS A 59 -18.11 -15.80 -10.03
N TYR A 60 -17.45 -14.79 -10.60
CA TYR A 60 -16.55 -13.88 -9.91
C TYR A 60 -17.11 -12.47 -9.92
N ASN A 61 -16.92 -11.73 -8.86
CA ASN A 61 -17.28 -10.32 -8.76
C ASN A 61 -16.03 -9.46 -8.50
N GLU A 62 -16.10 -8.22 -8.92
CA GLU A 62 -15.01 -7.27 -8.84
C GLU A 62 -14.60 -7.00 -7.38
N ARG A 63 -15.56 -6.75 -6.49
CA ARG A 63 -15.31 -6.47 -5.08
C ARG A 63 -14.39 -7.51 -4.44
N GLU A 64 -14.71 -8.78 -4.62
CA GLU A 64 -13.95 -9.87 -4.01
C GLU A 64 -12.52 -9.94 -4.57
N LEU A 65 -12.38 -9.91 -5.90
CA LEU A 65 -11.08 -10.04 -6.54
C LEU A 65 -10.17 -8.85 -6.22
N MET A 66 -10.68 -7.63 -6.31
CA MET A 66 -9.88 -6.42 -6.07
C MET A 66 -9.53 -6.23 -4.61
N ASN A 67 -10.46 -6.52 -3.69
CA ASN A 67 -10.17 -6.42 -2.27
C ASN A 67 -9.13 -7.47 -1.83
N ASN A 68 -9.13 -8.68 -2.40
CA ASN A 68 -8.09 -9.67 -2.17
C ASN A 68 -6.70 -9.16 -2.62
N ILE A 69 -6.61 -8.52 -3.80
CA ILE A 69 -5.36 -7.90 -4.25
C ILE A 69 -4.94 -6.76 -3.33
N THR A 70 -5.90 -5.90 -2.94
CA THR A 70 -5.64 -4.76 -2.04
C THR A 70 -5.06 -5.22 -0.69
N LEU A 71 -5.60 -6.29 -0.10
CA LEU A 71 -5.06 -6.84 1.15
C LEU A 71 -3.66 -7.42 0.98
N LYS A 72 -3.35 -8.07 -0.15
CA LYS A 72 -1.97 -8.52 -0.47
C LYS A 72 -0.99 -7.34 -0.58
N VAL A 73 -1.42 -6.24 -1.21
CA VAL A 73 -0.64 -4.99 -1.26
C VAL A 73 -0.37 -4.48 0.15
N LYS A 74 -1.42 -4.44 1.00
CA LYS A 74 -1.30 -4.02 2.40
C LYS A 74 -0.28 -4.87 3.17
N ASP A 75 -0.42 -6.18 3.14
CA ASP A 75 0.46 -7.11 3.87
C ASP A 75 1.93 -6.93 3.46
N LYS A 76 2.19 -6.74 2.16
CA LYS A 76 3.55 -6.50 1.63
C LYS A 76 4.09 -5.14 2.08
N LEU A 77 3.28 -4.09 2.05
CA LEU A 77 3.68 -2.76 2.50
C LEU A 77 3.93 -2.71 4.02
N ASP A 78 3.08 -3.35 4.82
CA ASP A 78 3.27 -3.48 6.26
C ASP A 78 4.59 -4.19 6.60
N ALA A 79 4.90 -5.27 5.87
CA ALA A 79 6.16 -6.01 6.03
C ALA A 79 7.39 -5.15 5.68
N LEU A 80 7.25 -4.18 4.77
CA LEU A 80 8.28 -3.22 4.41
C LEU A 80 8.36 -2.02 5.38
N GLY A 81 7.40 -1.86 6.28
CA GLY A 81 7.38 -0.80 7.30
C GLY A 81 6.61 0.47 6.92
N TYR A 82 5.80 0.43 5.86
CA TYR A 82 4.88 1.53 5.54
C TYR A 82 3.76 1.64 6.58
N ASP A 83 3.25 2.86 6.79
CA ASP A 83 2.06 3.13 7.60
C ASP A 83 0.82 3.01 6.71
N THR A 84 0.24 1.81 6.68
CA THR A 84 -0.91 1.52 5.81
C THR A 84 -2.21 1.37 6.59
N MET A 85 -3.27 1.91 6.02
CA MET A 85 -4.64 1.81 6.51
C MET A 85 -5.53 1.25 5.41
N ILE A 86 -6.66 0.65 5.79
CA ILE A 86 -7.75 0.30 4.89
C ILE A 86 -8.99 1.12 5.20
N THR A 87 -9.83 1.36 4.21
CA THR A 87 -11.04 2.19 4.38
C THR A 87 -12.06 1.55 5.31
N ARG A 88 -12.16 0.22 5.32
CA ARG A 88 -13.16 -0.55 6.07
C ARG A 88 -12.73 -2.00 6.24
N ASP A 89 -13.41 -2.76 7.07
CA ASP A 89 -13.31 -4.22 7.07
C ASP A 89 -14.00 -4.82 5.82
N MET A 90 -13.61 -6.05 5.44
CA MET A 90 -14.08 -6.71 4.21
C MET A 90 -15.61 -6.78 4.10
N GLU A 91 -16.29 -7.06 5.20
CA GLU A 91 -17.74 -7.24 5.24
C GLU A 91 -18.50 -5.98 5.67
N GLU A 92 -17.80 -4.96 6.08
CA GLU A 92 -18.38 -3.67 6.44
C GLU A 92 -18.85 -2.92 5.19
N ALA A 93 -20.05 -2.34 5.24
CA ALA A 93 -20.54 -1.46 4.18
C ALA A 93 -20.00 -0.06 4.41
N MET A 94 -19.60 0.61 3.34
CA MET A 94 -19.10 1.98 3.39
C MET A 94 -19.44 2.71 2.10
N SER A 95 -20.17 3.81 2.21
CA SER A 95 -20.54 4.64 1.05
C SER A 95 -19.32 5.38 0.47
N ILE A 96 -19.46 5.86 -0.75
CA ILE A 96 -18.44 6.67 -1.42
C ILE A 96 -18.15 7.95 -0.61
N GLU A 97 -19.17 8.59 -0.06
CA GLU A 97 -19.05 9.81 0.75
C GLU A 97 -18.24 9.54 2.02
N GLU A 98 -18.49 8.40 2.69
CA GLU A 98 -17.73 8.01 3.88
C GLU A 98 -16.27 7.73 3.57
N ARG A 99 -15.96 7.10 2.42
CA ARG A 99 -14.56 6.89 1.95
C ARG A 99 -13.83 8.21 1.73
N VAL A 100 -14.48 9.15 1.04
CA VAL A 100 -13.93 10.50 0.81
C VAL A 100 -13.73 11.24 2.12
N TYR A 101 -14.72 11.18 3.02
CA TYR A 101 -14.64 11.80 4.34
C TYR A 101 -13.47 11.21 5.15
N LEU A 102 -13.36 9.88 5.22
CA LEU A 102 -12.27 9.21 5.92
C LEU A 102 -10.91 9.64 5.36
N ALA A 103 -10.73 9.55 4.04
CA ALA A 103 -9.47 9.93 3.40
C ALA A 103 -9.08 11.39 3.72
N ASN A 104 -10.05 12.31 3.64
CA ASN A 104 -9.81 13.72 3.91
C ASN A 104 -9.65 14.07 5.40
N SER A 105 -9.99 13.14 6.31
CA SER A 105 -9.79 13.31 7.76
C SER A 105 -8.42 12.85 8.24
N ILE A 106 -7.67 12.12 7.41
CA ILE A 106 -6.33 11.63 7.75
C ILE A 106 -5.33 12.77 7.51
N GLU A 107 -4.71 13.23 8.59
CA GLU A 107 -3.65 14.22 8.52
C GLU A 107 -2.39 13.60 7.88
N ASP A 108 -1.77 14.33 6.96
CA ASP A 108 -0.57 13.90 6.22
C ASP A 108 -0.75 12.59 5.45
N LEU A 109 -1.92 12.40 4.81
CA LEU A 109 -2.14 11.30 3.88
C LEU A 109 -1.35 11.53 2.59
N ASP A 110 -0.37 10.67 2.31
CA ASP A 110 0.48 10.79 1.12
C ASP A 110 -0.18 10.21 -0.13
N LEU A 111 -0.89 9.09 0.02
CA LEU A 111 -1.52 8.41 -1.09
C LEU A 111 -2.83 7.72 -0.68
N TYR A 112 -3.87 7.99 -1.44
CA TYR A 112 -5.08 7.17 -1.50
C TYR A 112 -5.03 6.31 -2.77
N ILE A 113 -5.25 5.01 -2.66
CA ILE A 113 -5.28 4.10 -3.81
C ILE A 113 -6.49 3.17 -3.74
N SER A 114 -7.26 3.13 -4.83
CA SER A 114 -8.40 2.22 -5.01
C SER A 114 -8.16 1.32 -6.22
N LEU A 115 -8.34 0.02 -6.04
CA LEU A 115 -8.20 -0.97 -7.09
C LEU A 115 -9.57 -1.41 -7.57
N HIS A 116 -9.77 -1.35 -8.87
CA HIS A 116 -10.99 -1.71 -9.58
C HIS A 116 -10.70 -2.65 -10.74
N ALA A 117 -11.73 -3.29 -11.25
CA ALA A 117 -11.68 -4.09 -12.46
C ALA A 117 -12.79 -3.66 -13.42
N ASN A 118 -12.39 -3.22 -14.59
CA ASN A 118 -13.27 -2.68 -15.60
C ASN A 118 -14.25 -3.72 -16.17
N SER A 119 -15.31 -3.24 -16.76
CA SER A 119 -16.26 -4.08 -17.49
C SER A 119 -16.76 -3.38 -18.74
N SER A 120 -17.00 -4.15 -19.79
CA SER A 120 -17.47 -3.61 -21.07
C SER A 120 -18.42 -4.60 -21.75
N ALA A 121 -19.42 -4.08 -22.47
CA ALA A 121 -20.30 -4.91 -23.31
C ALA A 121 -19.56 -5.64 -24.44
N ASN A 122 -18.36 -5.17 -24.80
CA ASN A 122 -17.48 -5.78 -25.79
C ASN A 122 -16.34 -6.50 -25.08
N THR A 123 -15.58 -7.34 -25.78
CA THR A 123 -14.38 -8.02 -25.28
C THR A 123 -13.18 -7.05 -25.13
N ALA A 124 -13.39 -5.91 -24.50
CA ALA A 124 -12.31 -4.98 -24.20
C ALA A 124 -11.30 -5.61 -23.25
N THR A 125 -10.04 -5.22 -23.39
CA THR A 125 -8.91 -5.72 -22.58
C THR A 125 -7.98 -4.56 -22.24
N GLY A 126 -7.21 -4.71 -21.17
CA GLY A 126 -6.15 -3.78 -20.81
C GLY A 126 -6.38 -3.05 -19.51
N THR A 127 -5.44 -2.17 -19.16
CA THR A 127 -5.44 -1.43 -17.91
C THR A 127 -5.64 0.06 -18.13
N GLU A 128 -6.31 0.72 -17.17
CA GLU A 128 -6.57 2.16 -17.17
C GLU A 128 -6.26 2.76 -15.79
N GLY A 129 -5.87 4.02 -15.76
CA GLY A 129 -5.59 4.76 -14.53
C GLY A 129 -6.27 6.12 -14.48
N TYR A 130 -6.73 6.50 -13.29
CA TYR A 130 -7.40 7.75 -13.00
C TYR A 130 -6.78 8.41 -11.77
N ALA A 131 -6.14 9.57 -11.97
CA ALA A 131 -5.23 10.17 -10.99
C ALA A 131 -5.58 11.61 -10.64
N ILE A 132 -5.35 11.97 -9.38
CA ILE A 132 -5.24 13.36 -8.91
C ILE A 132 -3.89 13.47 -8.21
N ASN A 133 -3.04 14.40 -8.64
CA ASN A 133 -1.68 14.65 -8.13
C ASN A 133 -0.72 13.42 -8.11
N SER A 134 -1.13 12.28 -8.67
CA SER A 134 -0.39 11.01 -8.71
C SER A 134 -0.21 10.46 -10.13
N TRP A 135 -0.27 11.31 -11.17
CA TRP A 135 -0.32 10.84 -12.55
C TRP A 135 0.86 9.95 -12.94
N SER A 136 2.08 10.34 -12.61
CA SER A 136 3.29 9.57 -12.96
C SER A 136 3.28 8.18 -12.31
N PHE A 137 2.92 8.10 -11.05
CA PHE A 137 2.76 6.87 -10.29
C PHE A 137 1.68 5.95 -10.91
N THR A 138 0.48 6.47 -11.08
CA THR A 138 -0.66 5.74 -11.68
C THR A 138 -0.32 5.22 -13.08
N ASN A 139 0.31 6.07 -13.90
CA ASN A 139 0.76 5.72 -15.25
C ASN A 139 1.83 4.63 -15.26
N SER A 140 2.77 4.65 -14.32
CA SER A 140 3.82 3.63 -14.18
C SER A 140 3.20 2.26 -13.86
N ILE A 141 2.30 2.20 -12.88
CA ILE A 141 1.59 0.94 -12.54
C ILE A 141 0.87 0.37 -13.76
N CYS A 142 0.06 1.19 -14.46
CA CYS A 142 -0.67 0.71 -15.64
C CYS A 142 0.28 0.20 -16.73
N LYS A 143 1.42 0.84 -16.95
CA LYS A 143 2.42 0.38 -17.92
C LYS A 143 3.12 -0.90 -17.49
N ASP A 144 3.45 -1.03 -16.20
CA ASP A 144 4.09 -2.23 -15.66
C ASP A 144 3.13 -3.43 -15.74
N ILE A 145 1.85 -3.27 -15.40
CA ILE A 145 0.80 -4.29 -15.57
C ILE A 145 0.66 -4.67 -17.06
N SER A 146 0.53 -3.68 -17.93
CA SER A 146 0.44 -3.89 -19.38
C SER A 146 1.60 -4.71 -19.92
N LYS A 147 2.81 -4.38 -19.51
CA LYS A 147 4.03 -5.08 -19.93
C LYS A 147 4.14 -6.49 -19.34
N GLN A 148 3.82 -6.66 -18.06
CA GLN A 148 3.93 -7.95 -17.36
C GLN A 148 3.00 -8.99 -17.98
N PHE A 149 1.76 -8.60 -18.27
CA PHE A 149 0.71 -9.53 -18.71
C PHE A 149 0.42 -9.48 -20.20
N ASP A 150 1.17 -8.65 -20.96
CA ASP A 150 0.95 -8.45 -22.40
C ASP A 150 -0.53 -8.13 -22.72
N ILE A 151 -1.08 -7.14 -21.97
CA ILE A 151 -2.40 -6.54 -22.22
C ILE A 151 -2.24 -5.07 -22.57
N PRO A 152 -3.19 -4.42 -23.29
CA PRO A 152 -3.05 -3.02 -23.66
C PRO A 152 -2.96 -2.07 -22.46
N TYR A 153 -1.98 -1.16 -22.45
CA TYR A 153 -2.08 0.08 -21.71
C TYR A 153 -3.07 0.99 -22.46
N ARG A 154 -4.19 1.33 -21.83
CA ARG A 154 -5.24 2.11 -22.51
C ARG A 154 -5.10 3.59 -22.28
N LYS A 155 -4.96 4.02 -21.02
CA LYS A 155 -4.83 5.45 -20.66
C LYS A 155 -4.45 5.64 -19.20
N THR A 156 -3.92 6.81 -18.91
CA THR A 156 -3.93 7.43 -17.57
C THR A 156 -4.39 8.87 -17.74
N VAL A 157 -5.44 9.25 -17.03
CA VAL A 157 -6.07 10.58 -17.16
C VAL A 157 -6.42 11.15 -15.78
N ALA A 158 -6.76 12.45 -15.75
CA ALA A 158 -7.35 13.05 -14.56
C ALA A 158 -8.65 12.31 -14.20
N SER A 159 -8.84 12.04 -12.91
CA SER A 159 -9.98 11.25 -12.46
C SER A 159 -11.31 12.02 -12.61
N PRO A 160 -12.32 11.42 -13.24
CA PRO A 160 -13.69 11.90 -13.19
C PRO A 160 -14.51 11.27 -12.04
N TYR A 161 -13.89 10.40 -11.23
CA TYR A 161 -14.56 9.60 -10.19
C TYR A 161 -14.43 10.25 -8.79
N TYR A 162 -14.98 9.60 -7.78
CA TYR A 162 -15.01 10.09 -6.40
C TYR A 162 -13.63 10.38 -5.80
N ASN A 163 -12.60 9.69 -6.24
CA ASN A 163 -11.24 9.96 -5.80
C ASN A 163 -10.73 11.36 -6.22
N ALA A 164 -11.43 12.04 -7.14
CA ALA A 164 -11.18 13.45 -7.43
C ALA A 164 -11.54 14.40 -6.27
N SER A 165 -12.34 13.93 -5.31
CA SER A 165 -12.72 14.67 -4.10
C SER A 165 -11.76 14.40 -2.92
N ILE A 166 -10.74 13.59 -3.10
CA ILE A 166 -9.71 13.33 -2.10
C ILE A 166 -8.69 14.48 -2.11
N ASN A 167 -8.41 15.03 -0.94
CA ASN A 167 -7.34 16.01 -0.77
C ASN A 167 -5.97 15.30 -0.87
N GLY A 168 -5.07 15.81 -1.72
CA GLY A 168 -3.75 15.21 -1.89
C GLY A 168 -3.62 14.30 -3.11
N SER A 169 -2.80 13.26 -3.00
CA SER A 169 -2.56 12.31 -4.09
C SER A 169 -3.54 11.16 -4.05
N SER A 170 -4.24 10.91 -5.15
CA SER A 170 -5.15 9.77 -5.25
C SER A 170 -5.05 9.06 -6.60
N SER A 171 -5.18 7.74 -6.57
CA SER A 171 -5.18 6.85 -7.74
C SER A 171 -6.35 5.88 -7.68
N LEU A 172 -7.07 5.76 -8.78
CA LEU A 172 -8.00 4.68 -9.02
C LEU A 172 -7.50 3.91 -10.25
N LEU A 173 -7.32 2.62 -10.08
CA LEU A 173 -6.72 1.72 -11.07
C LEU A 173 -7.75 0.68 -11.52
N GLU A 174 -8.06 0.68 -12.79
CA GLU A 174 -8.78 -0.41 -13.47
C GLU A 174 -7.73 -1.41 -13.96
N ILE A 175 -7.47 -2.44 -13.16
CA ILE A 175 -6.35 -3.37 -13.36
C ILE A 175 -6.50 -4.13 -14.69
N ALA A 176 -7.69 -4.66 -14.97
CA ALA A 176 -8.01 -5.47 -16.14
C ALA A 176 -9.54 -5.55 -16.29
N PHE A 177 -10.05 -6.26 -17.30
CA PHE A 177 -11.49 -6.37 -17.58
C PHE A 177 -12.09 -7.68 -17.07
N MET A 178 -13.16 -7.60 -16.27
CA MET A 178 -13.89 -8.75 -15.71
C MET A 178 -14.52 -9.69 -16.77
N ASN A 179 -14.81 -9.20 -17.93
CA ASN A 179 -15.50 -9.94 -19.01
C ASN A 179 -14.60 -10.30 -20.20
N ASN A 180 -13.28 -10.18 -20.06
CA ASN A 180 -12.28 -10.70 -20.98
C ASN A 180 -11.57 -11.91 -20.34
N GLU A 181 -11.43 -13.02 -21.03
CA GLU A 181 -10.87 -14.25 -20.46
C GLU A 181 -9.41 -14.11 -20.00
N LYS A 182 -8.56 -13.44 -20.82
CA LYS A 182 -7.15 -13.21 -20.48
C LYS A 182 -7.03 -12.28 -19.29
N ASP A 183 -7.80 -11.20 -19.26
CA ASP A 183 -7.81 -10.22 -18.18
C ASP A 183 -8.34 -10.83 -16.88
N LEU A 184 -9.41 -11.64 -16.97
CA LEU A 184 -9.99 -12.34 -15.83
C LEU A 184 -9.01 -13.35 -15.22
N ASP A 185 -8.22 -14.03 -16.04
CA ASP A 185 -7.17 -14.93 -15.58
C ASP A 185 -6.12 -14.19 -14.72
N ILE A 186 -5.74 -12.97 -15.13
CA ILE A 186 -4.85 -12.10 -14.33
C ILE A 186 -5.46 -11.82 -12.96
N LEU A 187 -6.75 -11.44 -12.92
CA LEU A 187 -7.45 -11.07 -11.68
C LEU A 187 -7.65 -12.26 -10.73
N ILE A 188 -7.70 -13.50 -11.24
CA ILE A 188 -7.90 -14.70 -10.44
C ILE A 188 -6.57 -15.34 -10.04
N ASN A 189 -5.67 -15.56 -10.99
CA ASN A 189 -4.53 -16.44 -10.84
C ASN A 189 -3.19 -15.69 -10.63
N HIS A 190 -3.13 -14.37 -10.89
CA HIS A 190 -1.91 -13.56 -10.82
C HIS A 190 -1.99 -12.40 -9.82
N GLN A 191 -2.78 -12.57 -8.75
CA GLN A 191 -3.01 -11.52 -7.74
C GLN A 191 -1.71 -11.12 -7.02
N GLU A 192 -0.79 -12.07 -6.78
CA GLU A 192 0.50 -11.78 -6.15
C GLU A 192 1.38 -10.91 -7.05
N GLU A 193 1.46 -11.23 -8.33
CA GLU A 193 2.26 -10.48 -9.30
C GLU A 193 1.70 -9.05 -9.48
N VAL A 194 0.37 -8.90 -9.49
CA VAL A 194 -0.26 -7.58 -9.52
C VAL A 194 0.08 -6.79 -8.27
N ALA A 195 0.00 -7.41 -7.09
CA ALA A 195 0.36 -6.77 -5.82
C ALA A 195 1.85 -6.38 -5.80
N ASP A 196 2.75 -7.22 -6.29
CA ASP A 196 4.19 -6.93 -6.38
C ASP A 196 4.48 -5.71 -7.27
N ILE A 197 3.79 -5.58 -8.40
CA ILE A 197 3.90 -4.42 -9.28
C ILE A 197 3.49 -3.14 -8.56
N ILE A 198 2.36 -3.17 -7.86
CA ILE A 198 1.84 -2.01 -7.12
C ILE A 198 2.81 -1.61 -6.01
N VAL A 199 3.27 -2.57 -5.21
CA VAL A 199 4.21 -2.34 -4.11
C VAL A 199 5.53 -1.77 -4.61
N LYS A 200 6.10 -2.33 -5.69
CA LYS A 200 7.32 -1.80 -6.32
C LYS A 200 7.16 -0.34 -6.72
N ASN A 201 6.04 0.02 -7.33
CA ASN A 201 5.77 1.40 -7.73
C ASN A 201 5.57 2.31 -6.51
N ILE A 202 4.94 1.83 -5.44
CA ILE A 202 4.84 2.59 -4.19
C ILE A 202 6.24 2.87 -3.62
N GLN A 203 7.13 1.88 -3.57
CA GLN A 203 8.50 2.08 -3.11
C GLN A 203 9.29 3.09 -3.97
N GLU A 204 9.02 3.14 -5.27
CA GLU A 204 9.70 4.06 -6.19
C GLU A 204 9.21 5.50 -6.06
N TYR A 205 7.90 5.72 -5.95
CA TYR A 205 7.28 7.05 -5.95
C TYR A 205 7.00 7.64 -4.57
N TYR A 206 6.89 6.77 -3.56
CA TYR A 206 6.66 7.11 -2.15
C TYR A 206 7.67 6.36 -1.27
N PRO A 207 8.98 6.59 -1.47
CA PRO A 207 10.01 5.85 -0.73
C PRO A 207 9.93 6.16 0.76
N LEU A 208 10.27 5.16 1.57
CA LEU A 208 10.47 5.36 3.00
C LEU A 208 11.61 6.37 3.20
N GLU A 209 11.36 7.45 3.94
CA GLU A 209 12.41 8.39 4.26
C GLU A 209 13.45 7.74 5.18
N ASN A 210 14.70 7.72 4.76
CA ASN A 210 15.82 7.36 5.63
C ASN A 210 16.05 8.50 6.63
N LYS A 211 15.46 8.40 7.82
CA LYS A 211 15.76 9.34 8.91
C LYS A 211 17.04 8.88 9.60
N GLU A 212 18.05 9.72 9.55
CA GLU A 212 19.25 9.58 10.37
C GLU A 212 19.08 10.46 11.64
N GLU A 213 19.15 9.85 12.78
CA GLU A 213 19.12 10.56 14.06
C GLU A 213 20.41 10.30 14.83
N ILE A 214 21.05 11.37 15.33
CA ILE A 214 22.16 11.24 16.24
C ILE A 214 21.61 11.18 17.66
N LYS A 215 21.71 10.00 18.29
CA LYS A 215 21.35 9.81 19.70
C LYS A 215 22.59 9.91 20.58
N VAL A 216 22.54 10.79 21.55
CA VAL A 216 23.58 10.86 22.60
C VAL A 216 23.20 9.88 23.71
N ILE A 217 24.01 8.84 23.87
CA ILE A 217 23.85 7.85 24.95
C ILE A 217 24.83 8.19 26.05
N ASN A 218 24.31 8.58 27.22
CA ASN A 218 25.09 8.83 28.40
C ASN A 218 25.25 7.56 29.25
N THR A 219 26.46 7.19 29.57
CA THR A 219 26.79 6.04 30.41
C THR A 219 27.79 6.46 31.50
N ASP A 220 27.99 5.59 32.46
CA ASP A 220 29.05 5.80 33.48
C ASP A 220 30.47 5.89 32.89
N LEU A 221 30.65 5.55 31.61
CA LEU A 221 31.93 5.57 30.89
C LEU A 221 32.08 6.81 30.00
N GLY A 222 31.06 7.64 29.90
CA GLY A 222 31.02 8.86 29.08
C GLY A 222 29.80 8.93 28.18
N SER A 223 29.73 10.02 27.39
CA SER A 223 28.72 10.25 26.41
C SER A 223 29.19 9.74 25.04
N PHE A 224 28.34 9.02 24.34
CA PHE A 224 28.60 8.49 22.99
C PHE A 224 27.55 9.00 22.03
N GLU A 225 27.99 9.51 20.90
CA GLU A 225 27.09 9.80 19.76
C GLU A 225 26.91 8.54 18.92
N VAL A 226 25.67 8.13 18.74
CA VAL A 226 25.30 6.98 17.92
C VAL A 226 24.43 7.49 16.77
N LYS A 227 24.90 7.27 15.55
CA LYS A 227 24.13 7.53 14.35
C LYS A 227 23.16 6.36 14.15
N VAL A 228 21.87 6.63 14.23
CA VAL A 228 20.81 5.66 14.01
C VAL A 228 20.21 5.95 12.64
N SER A 229 20.32 4.99 11.73
CA SER A 229 19.67 5.06 10.42
C SER A 229 18.43 4.18 10.47
N TYR A 230 17.31 4.73 10.02
CA TYR A 230 16.03 4.05 9.94
C TYR A 230 15.81 3.71 8.47
N TYR A 231 15.56 2.44 8.18
CA TYR A 231 15.28 1.91 6.83
C TYR A 231 13.84 1.41 6.81
#